data_2219c7c60949dd98b8c881fc459c3ad3
#
_entry.id   2219c7c60949dd98b8c881fc459c3ad3
#
_cell.length_a   1.000
_cell.length_b   1.000
_cell.length_c   1.000
_cell.angle_alpha   90.00
_cell.angle_beta   90.00
_cell.angle_gamma   90.00
#
_symmetry.space_group_name_H-M   'P 1'
#
loop_
_entity.id
_entity.type
_entity.pdbx_description
1 polymer ?
#
loop_
_entity_poly.entity_id
_entity_poly.type
_entity_poly.pdbx_seq_one_letter_code
_entity_poly.pdbx_strand_id
1 'polypeptide(L)'
;MSDVVDGDTIKVEVRGFETPVRLIGIDTPETKKPQTPVQCFGPAASARTARLLPLGQRVRLVTDPTQDTRDRYARLLAYVYAPGRSGARGSVNYSLVASGHAKVYVYGGVRFRYAVPFFRAEHRARKAKRGLWGPPCRGNTTKPDPSSAGPAPPGGPPAPPGGCDPNYAGACIPSPPPDLDCNQISARNFRVIGTDVHHMDVDRDRIACEE
;
A
#
# COMPACT_ATOMS: atom_id res chain seq x y z
N MET A 1 -21.10 5.79 -3.51
CA MET A 1 -19.85 5.08 -3.12
C MET A 1 -20.00 3.61 -3.43
N SER A 2 -19.27 3.08 -4.42
CA SER A 2 -19.41 1.69 -4.86
C SER A 2 -18.23 0.80 -4.44
N ASP A 3 -17.01 1.35 -4.35
CA ASP A 3 -15.83 0.57 -3.94
C ASP A 3 -14.70 1.46 -3.44
N VAL A 4 -13.80 0.89 -2.61
CA VAL A 4 -12.50 1.45 -2.24
C VAL A 4 -11.43 0.63 -2.94
N VAL A 5 -10.80 1.21 -3.95
CA VAL A 5 -9.72 0.54 -4.70
C VAL A 5 -8.46 0.48 -3.84
N ASP A 6 -8.07 1.61 -3.28
CA ASP A 6 -6.97 1.77 -2.31
C ASP A 6 -7.23 3.00 -1.42
N GLY A 7 -6.23 3.43 -0.64
CA GLY A 7 -6.42 4.52 0.32
C GLY A 7 -6.77 5.87 -0.32
N ASP A 8 -6.40 6.13 -1.57
CA ASP A 8 -6.65 7.41 -2.26
C ASP A 8 -7.41 7.28 -3.58
N THR A 9 -7.90 6.09 -3.88
CA THR A 9 -8.68 5.82 -5.09
C THR A 9 -9.95 5.07 -4.72
N ILE A 10 -11.09 5.63 -5.10
CA ILE A 10 -12.41 5.07 -4.86
C ILE A 10 -13.19 4.95 -6.16
N LYS A 11 -14.27 4.19 -6.16
CA LYS A 11 -15.26 4.17 -7.22
C LYS A 11 -16.58 4.72 -6.70
N VAL A 12 -17.25 5.50 -7.50
CA VAL A 12 -18.56 6.06 -7.20
C VAL A 12 -19.48 5.91 -8.39
N GLU A 13 -20.76 5.78 -8.14
CA GLU A 13 -21.78 5.88 -9.18
C GLU A 13 -22.14 7.35 -9.43
N VAL A 14 -21.96 7.81 -10.67
CA VAL A 14 -22.34 9.15 -11.12
C VAL A 14 -23.28 8.98 -12.31
N ARG A 15 -24.54 9.39 -12.16
CA ARG A 15 -25.58 9.28 -13.20
C ARG A 15 -25.73 7.86 -13.77
N GLY A 16 -25.64 6.84 -12.92
CA GLY A 16 -25.75 5.43 -13.32
C GLY A 16 -24.45 4.79 -13.84
N PHE A 17 -23.34 5.53 -13.92
CA PHE A 17 -22.05 5.02 -14.37
C PHE A 17 -21.05 4.94 -13.24
N GLU A 18 -20.39 3.79 -13.11
CA GLU A 18 -19.27 3.65 -12.19
C GLU A 18 -18.08 4.51 -12.65
N THR A 19 -17.66 5.41 -11.80
CA THR A 19 -16.63 6.40 -12.10
C THR A 19 -15.48 6.26 -11.09
N PRO A 20 -14.26 5.97 -11.54
CA PRO A 20 -13.09 5.98 -10.67
C PRO A 20 -12.71 7.42 -10.30
N VAL A 21 -12.41 7.63 -9.02
CA VAL A 21 -12.05 8.94 -8.46
C VAL A 21 -10.73 8.83 -7.72
N ARG A 22 -9.75 9.65 -8.13
CA ARG A 22 -8.47 9.83 -7.43
C ARG A 22 -8.58 11.06 -6.53
N LEU A 23 -8.29 10.90 -5.27
CA LEU A 23 -8.37 11.95 -4.27
C LEU A 23 -7.23 12.97 -4.48
N ILE A 24 -7.58 14.24 -4.77
CA ILE A 24 -6.62 15.32 -5.02
C ILE A 24 -5.72 15.57 -3.81
N GLY A 25 -4.44 15.84 -4.08
CA GLY A 25 -3.49 16.39 -3.11
C GLY A 25 -2.94 15.41 -2.11
N ILE A 26 -3.22 14.12 -2.28
CA ILE A 26 -2.74 13.07 -1.37
C ILE A 26 -2.18 11.86 -2.14
N ASP A 27 -1.33 11.13 -1.45
CA ASP A 27 -0.80 9.85 -1.87
C ASP A 27 -0.78 8.90 -0.69
N THR A 28 -1.39 7.72 -0.86
CA THR A 28 -1.40 6.67 0.15
C THR A 28 -0.44 5.55 -0.24
N PRO A 29 0.07 4.78 0.74
CA PRO A 29 0.85 3.60 0.41
C PRO A 29 0.03 2.61 -0.43
N GLU A 30 0.68 2.07 -1.47
CA GLU A 30 0.07 1.22 -2.49
C GLU A 30 -0.30 -0.16 -1.94
N THR A 31 -1.46 -0.70 -2.38
CA THR A 31 -1.92 -2.04 -1.97
C THR A 31 -2.25 -2.97 -3.12
N LYS A 32 -2.53 -2.43 -4.31
CA LYS A 32 -3.07 -3.22 -5.44
C LYS A 32 -2.28 -3.08 -6.73
N LYS A 33 -1.15 -2.37 -6.72
CA LYS A 33 -0.32 -2.20 -7.92
C LYS A 33 0.32 -3.53 -8.30
N PRO A 34 0.08 -4.06 -9.53
CA PRO A 34 0.68 -5.30 -10.00
C PRO A 34 2.20 -5.27 -9.82
N GLN A 35 2.80 -6.40 -9.46
CA GLN A 35 4.24 -6.57 -9.28
C GLN A 35 4.90 -5.63 -8.24
N THR A 36 4.10 -5.04 -7.36
CA THR A 36 4.61 -4.20 -6.28
C THR A 36 4.14 -4.80 -4.95
N PRO A 37 5.04 -5.09 -4.02
CA PRO A 37 4.65 -5.55 -2.69
C PRO A 37 3.70 -4.54 -2.04
N VAL A 38 2.76 -5.02 -1.23
CA VAL A 38 1.90 -4.17 -0.42
C VAL A 38 2.77 -3.25 0.45
N GLN A 39 2.64 -1.97 0.25
CA GLN A 39 3.48 -0.97 0.91
C GLN A 39 3.11 -0.81 2.39
N CYS A 40 4.11 -0.49 3.21
CA CYS A 40 3.94 -0.27 4.63
C CYS A 40 2.83 0.74 4.93
N PHE A 41 1.85 0.34 5.75
CA PHE A 41 0.65 1.09 6.09
C PHE A 41 -0.43 1.17 4.98
N GLY A 42 -0.26 0.51 3.85
CA GLY A 42 -1.25 0.50 2.75
C GLY A 42 -2.60 -0.06 3.18
N PRO A 43 -2.68 -1.27 3.77
CA PRO A 43 -3.94 -1.83 4.25
C PRO A 43 -4.66 -0.94 5.26
N ALA A 44 -3.91 -0.30 6.17
CA ALA A 44 -4.48 0.62 7.15
C ALA A 44 -5.04 1.90 6.50
N ALA A 45 -4.37 2.42 5.46
CA ALA A 45 -4.84 3.58 4.69
C ALA A 45 -6.15 3.24 3.95
N SER A 46 -6.20 2.11 3.24
CA SER A 46 -7.41 1.63 2.54
C SER A 46 -8.57 1.39 3.51
N ALA A 47 -8.33 0.72 4.64
CA ALA A 47 -9.32 0.51 5.68
C ALA A 47 -9.82 1.83 6.30
N ARG A 48 -8.96 2.85 6.41
CA ARG A 48 -9.36 4.17 6.88
C ARG A 48 -10.29 4.85 5.89
N THR A 49 -9.99 4.80 4.60
CA THR A 49 -10.84 5.35 3.54
C THR A 49 -12.21 4.66 3.54
N ALA A 50 -12.26 3.32 3.64
CA ALA A 50 -13.51 2.57 3.73
C ALA A 50 -14.36 2.95 4.95
N ARG A 51 -13.73 3.23 6.11
CA ARG A 51 -14.45 3.72 7.30
C ARG A 51 -14.97 5.15 7.15
N LEU A 52 -14.26 6.01 6.41
CA LEU A 52 -14.71 7.39 6.15
C LEU A 52 -15.79 7.45 5.08
N LEU A 53 -15.83 6.47 4.21
CA LEU A 53 -16.72 6.36 3.05
C LEU A 53 -17.32 4.95 2.96
N PRO A 54 -18.27 4.58 3.84
CA PRO A 54 -18.95 3.29 3.74
C PRO A 54 -19.61 3.07 2.37
N LEU A 55 -19.69 1.82 1.93
CA LEU A 55 -20.40 1.45 0.71
C LEU A 55 -21.85 1.93 0.75
N GLY A 56 -22.38 2.34 -0.38
CA GLY A 56 -23.73 2.92 -0.49
C GLY A 56 -23.85 4.37 -0.03
N GLN A 57 -22.85 4.92 0.68
CA GLN A 57 -22.92 6.30 1.14
C GLN A 57 -22.94 7.31 -0.02
N ARG A 58 -23.81 8.29 0.05
CA ARG A 58 -23.75 9.46 -0.85
C ARG A 58 -22.51 10.28 -0.52
N VAL A 59 -21.82 10.73 -1.58
CA VAL A 59 -20.65 11.60 -1.47
C VAL A 59 -20.80 12.80 -2.38
N ARG A 60 -20.19 13.91 -2.00
CA ARG A 60 -20.08 15.07 -2.88
C ARG A 60 -18.64 15.15 -3.38
N LEU A 61 -18.49 15.21 -4.70
CA LEU A 61 -17.23 15.39 -5.39
C LEU A 61 -17.06 16.86 -5.78
N VAL A 62 -15.90 17.41 -5.52
CA VAL A 62 -15.55 18.79 -5.88
C VAL A 62 -14.20 18.78 -6.59
N THR A 63 -14.18 19.18 -7.84
CA THR A 63 -12.96 19.36 -8.63
C THR A 63 -12.18 20.59 -8.16
N ASP A 64 -10.92 20.67 -8.54
CA ASP A 64 -10.05 21.80 -8.23
C ASP A 64 -9.76 22.56 -9.54
N PRO A 65 -10.05 23.89 -9.63
CA PRO A 65 -9.80 24.64 -10.84
C PRO A 65 -8.30 24.79 -11.19
N THR A 66 -7.41 24.48 -10.26
CA THR A 66 -5.95 24.53 -10.48
C THR A 66 -5.38 23.18 -10.94
N GLN A 67 -6.22 22.16 -11.04
CA GLN A 67 -5.84 20.81 -11.42
C GLN A 67 -6.65 20.34 -12.61
N ASP A 68 -6.14 19.35 -13.33
CA ASP A 68 -6.92 18.68 -14.38
C ASP A 68 -8.19 18.04 -13.79
N THR A 69 -9.22 17.94 -14.61
CA THR A 69 -10.46 17.26 -14.20
C THR A 69 -10.27 15.75 -14.10
N ARG A 70 -9.40 15.18 -14.92
CA ARG A 70 -9.06 13.76 -14.94
C ARG A 70 -7.55 13.57 -15.08
N ASP A 71 -7.05 12.50 -14.53
CA ASP A 71 -5.67 12.10 -14.72
C ASP A 71 -5.46 11.28 -16.01
N ARG A 72 -4.22 10.90 -16.29
CA ARG A 72 -3.85 10.08 -17.47
C ARG A 72 -4.51 8.70 -17.53
N TYR A 73 -5.10 8.24 -16.42
CA TYR A 73 -5.84 6.99 -16.32
C TYR A 73 -7.37 7.21 -16.41
N ALA A 74 -7.80 8.39 -16.84
CA ALA A 74 -9.21 8.83 -16.92
C ALA A 74 -9.94 8.83 -15.57
N ARG A 75 -9.26 8.76 -14.42
CA ARG A 75 -9.88 8.90 -13.11
C ARG A 75 -10.24 10.36 -12.86
N LEU A 76 -11.44 10.61 -12.32
CA LEU A 76 -11.86 11.95 -11.91
C LEU A 76 -11.01 12.43 -10.72
N LEU A 77 -10.44 13.63 -10.82
CA LEU A 77 -9.69 14.26 -9.73
C LEU A 77 -10.64 15.08 -8.86
N ALA A 78 -10.77 14.72 -7.58
CA ALA A 78 -11.72 15.40 -6.70
C ALA A 78 -11.30 15.45 -5.22
N TYR A 79 -11.82 16.46 -4.53
CA TYR A 79 -12.02 16.42 -3.09
C TYR A 79 -13.33 15.68 -2.81
N VAL A 80 -13.29 14.72 -1.90
CA VAL A 80 -14.43 13.87 -1.54
C VAL A 80 -14.97 14.29 -0.17
N TYR A 81 -16.29 14.46 -0.10
CA TYR A 81 -16.98 14.89 1.12
C TYR A 81 -18.11 13.94 1.47
N ALA A 82 -18.20 13.56 2.74
CA ALA A 82 -19.40 13.00 3.31
C ALA A 82 -20.52 14.08 3.39
N PRO A 83 -21.80 13.70 3.51
CA PRO A 83 -22.91 14.66 3.63
C PRO A 83 -22.66 15.70 4.73
N GLY A 84 -23.04 16.95 4.47
CA GLY A 84 -22.88 18.06 5.42
C GLY A 84 -21.46 18.59 5.62
N ARG A 85 -20.45 17.99 4.96
CA ARG A 85 -19.06 18.44 5.09
C ARG A 85 -18.64 19.34 3.92
N SER A 86 -17.75 20.31 4.21
CA SER A 86 -17.21 21.23 3.20
C SER A 86 -15.85 21.80 3.60
N GLY A 87 -15.21 22.52 2.65
CA GLY A 87 -13.91 23.17 2.85
C GLY A 87 -12.76 22.17 2.99
N ALA A 88 -11.55 22.67 3.13
CA ALA A 88 -10.36 21.82 3.21
C ALA A 88 -10.48 20.73 4.29
N ARG A 89 -10.79 21.14 5.52
CA ARG A 89 -10.83 20.25 6.69
C ARG A 89 -12.00 19.26 6.70
N GLY A 90 -13.05 19.54 5.95
CA GLY A 90 -14.21 18.67 5.82
C GLY A 90 -14.01 17.55 4.81
N SER A 91 -12.99 17.61 3.95
CA SER A 91 -12.72 16.58 2.96
C SER A 91 -12.13 15.31 3.58
N VAL A 92 -12.47 14.18 2.98
CA VAL A 92 -11.85 12.88 3.28
C VAL A 92 -10.35 12.93 3.01
N ASN A 93 -9.95 13.57 1.90
CA ASN A 93 -8.55 13.83 1.54
C ASN A 93 -7.76 14.42 2.74
N TYR A 94 -8.26 15.53 3.31
CA TYR A 94 -7.62 16.15 4.48
C TYR A 94 -7.62 15.22 5.70
N SER A 95 -8.70 14.49 5.94
CA SER A 95 -8.81 13.59 7.09
C SER A 95 -7.76 12.49 7.05
N LEU A 96 -7.46 11.96 5.86
CA LEU A 96 -6.40 10.96 5.65
C LEU A 96 -5.02 11.53 5.96
N VAL A 97 -4.71 12.74 5.51
CA VAL A 97 -3.44 13.42 5.82
C VAL A 97 -3.33 13.72 7.31
N ALA A 98 -4.36 14.31 7.91
CA ALA A 98 -4.35 14.72 9.31
C ALA A 98 -4.21 13.55 10.30
N SER A 99 -4.71 12.39 9.91
CA SER A 99 -4.59 11.15 10.69
C SER A 99 -3.34 10.33 10.36
N GLY A 100 -2.52 10.78 9.41
CA GLY A 100 -1.28 10.10 9.01
C GLY A 100 -1.51 8.85 8.16
N HIS A 101 -2.61 8.79 7.39
CA HIS A 101 -2.89 7.69 6.47
C HIS A 101 -2.51 8.01 5.02
N ALA A 102 -2.17 9.27 4.74
CA ALA A 102 -1.69 9.74 3.44
C ALA A 102 -0.57 10.76 3.60
N LYS A 103 0.29 10.84 2.60
CA LYS A 103 1.22 11.95 2.37
C LYS A 103 0.55 13.03 1.55
N VAL A 104 1.01 14.27 1.67
CA VAL A 104 0.64 15.32 0.71
C VAL A 104 1.37 15.08 -0.60
N TYR A 105 0.64 15.14 -1.70
CA TYR A 105 1.17 14.94 -3.04
C TYR A 105 0.82 16.13 -3.96
N VAL A 106 1.83 16.72 -4.58
CA VAL A 106 1.70 17.83 -5.56
C VAL A 106 2.12 17.29 -6.92
N TYR A 107 1.17 17.13 -7.82
CA TYR A 107 1.43 16.63 -9.16
C TYR A 107 2.02 17.72 -10.05
N GLY A 108 3.09 17.41 -10.79
CA GLY A 108 3.70 18.33 -11.76
C GLY A 108 4.17 19.68 -11.19
N GLY A 109 4.37 19.79 -9.87
CA GLY A 109 4.73 21.07 -9.23
C GLY A 109 3.59 22.07 -9.07
N VAL A 110 2.39 21.76 -9.58
CA VAL A 110 1.22 22.65 -9.51
C VAL A 110 0.48 22.43 -8.18
N ARG A 111 0.46 23.49 -7.34
CA ARG A 111 -0.21 23.43 -6.04
C ARG A 111 -1.72 23.41 -6.21
N PHE A 112 -2.35 22.44 -5.57
CA PHE A 112 -3.80 22.37 -5.45
C PHE A 112 -4.35 23.40 -4.44
N ARG A 113 -5.63 23.76 -4.57
CA ARG A 113 -6.29 24.83 -3.79
C ARG A 113 -6.08 24.72 -2.28
N TYR A 114 -6.11 23.52 -1.73
CA TYR A 114 -5.99 23.29 -0.29
C TYR A 114 -4.59 22.84 0.17
N ALA A 115 -3.54 23.08 -0.63
CA ALA A 115 -2.18 22.65 -0.32
C ALA A 115 -1.69 23.11 1.07
N VAL A 116 -1.88 24.40 1.41
CA VAL A 116 -1.39 24.95 2.67
C VAL A 116 -1.99 24.26 3.91
N PRO A 117 -3.30 24.13 4.07
CA PRO A 117 -3.85 23.39 5.19
C PRO A 117 -3.44 21.91 5.21
N PHE A 118 -3.23 21.26 4.06
CA PHE A 118 -2.78 19.87 3.96
C PHE A 118 -1.33 19.73 4.44
N PHE A 119 -0.41 20.56 3.99
CA PHE A 119 0.98 20.56 4.48
C PHE A 119 1.06 20.78 5.99
N ARG A 120 0.24 21.71 6.53
CA ARG A 120 0.15 21.91 7.98
C ARG A 120 -0.38 20.68 8.72
N ALA A 121 -1.32 19.96 8.13
CA ALA A 121 -1.87 18.74 8.71
C ALA A 121 -0.81 17.62 8.69
N GLU A 122 -0.14 17.43 7.58
CA GLU A 122 0.96 16.47 7.45
C GLU A 122 2.09 16.76 8.45
N HIS A 123 2.52 18.01 8.56
CA HIS A 123 3.56 18.40 9.54
C HIS A 123 3.15 18.02 10.98
N ARG A 124 1.88 18.26 11.37
CA ARG A 124 1.37 17.84 12.69
C ARG A 124 1.31 16.32 12.84
N ALA A 125 0.92 15.59 11.80
CA ALA A 125 0.89 14.14 11.81
C ALA A 125 2.31 13.54 11.96
N ARG A 126 3.29 14.09 11.24
CA ARG A 126 4.72 13.70 11.34
C ARG A 126 5.27 13.96 12.75
N LYS A 127 5.06 15.17 13.29
CA LYS A 127 5.53 15.54 14.64
C LYS A 127 4.93 14.61 15.71
N ALA A 128 3.67 14.24 15.56
CA ALA A 128 2.96 13.35 16.48
C ALA A 128 3.15 11.86 16.15
N LYS A 129 3.98 11.52 15.16
CA LYS A 129 4.24 10.12 14.70
C LYS A 129 2.94 9.33 14.43
N ARG A 130 1.91 9.99 13.86
CA ARG A 130 0.63 9.37 13.56
C ARG A 130 0.71 8.47 12.32
N GLY A 131 0.05 7.32 12.37
CA GLY A 131 -0.12 6.43 11.23
C GLY A 131 1.21 6.06 10.58
N LEU A 132 1.33 6.25 9.27
CA LEU A 132 2.54 5.94 8.49
C LEU A 132 3.82 6.67 8.97
N TRP A 133 3.69 7.75 9.76
CA TRP A 133 4.82 8.49 10.33
C TRP A 133 5.37 7.85 11.62
N GLY A 134 4.59 6.96 12.25
CA GLY A 134 5.01 6.16 13.39
C GLY A 134 5.69 4.84 13.00
N PRO A 135 6.08 4.02 14.00
CA PRO A 135 6.50 2.64 13.75
C PRO A 135 5.36 1.82 13.10
N PRO A 136 5.67 0.82 12.28
CA PRO A 136 7.00 0.41 11.84
C PRO A 136 7.53 1.23 10.65
N CYS A 137 6.67 1.97 9.92
CA CYS A 137 6.99 2.60 8.64
C CYS A 137 7.90 3.83 8.79
N ARG A 138 7.69 4.65 9.84
CA ARG A 138 8.44 5.89 10.11
C ARG A 138 8.57 6.82 8.89
N GLY A 139 7.48 6.93 8.10
CA GLY A 139 7.43 7.70 6.86
C GLY A 139 8.01 7.01 5.63
N ASN A 140 8.68 5.87 5.77
CA ASN A 140 9.14 5.07 4.63
C ASN A 140 8.07 4.03 4.28
N THR A 141 7.28 4.33 3.26
CA THR A 141 6.19 3.48 2.79
C THR A 141 6.60 2.50 1.69
N THR A 142 7.85 2.60 1.17
CA THR A 142 8.34 1.67 0.13
C THR A 142 8.71 0.29 0.68
N LYS A 143 8.87 0.17 2.00
CA LYS A 143 9.03 -1.13 2.65
C LYS A 143 7.74 -1.94 2.56
N PRO A 144 7.82 -3.27 2.45
CA PRO A 144 6.65 -4.13 2.56
C PRO A 144 5.90 -3.90 3.88
N ASP A 145 4.57 -3.98 3.84
CA ASP A 145 3.76 -3.92 5.06
C ASP A 145 3.99 -5.18 5.90
N PRO A 146 4.39 -5.07 7.17
CA PRO A 146 4.63 -6.23 8.01
C PRO A 146 3.37 -7.05 8.28
N SER A 147 2.17 -6.46 8.13
CA SER A 147 0.91 -7.19 8.27
C SER A 147 0.51 -7.92 6.99
N SER A 148 1.14 -7.61 5.85
CA SER A 148 0.94 -8.32 4.58
C SER A 148 1.84 -9.56 4.45
N ALA A 149 2.84 -9.70 5.28
CA ALA A 149 3.42 -11.00 5.56
C ALA A 149 2.28 -11.83 6.18
N GLY A 150 1.73 -12.78 5.42
CA GLY A 150 0.71 -13.71 5.92
C GLY A 150 1.16 -14.27 7.28
N PRO A 151 0.24 -14.76 8.13
CA PRO A 151 0.64 -15.43 9.34
C PRO A 151 1.72 -16.44 8.95
N ALA A 152 2.86 -16.39 9.62
CA ALA A 152 3.87 -17.43 9.47
C ALA A 152 3.12 -18.77 9.52
N PRO A 153 3.30 -19.66 8.56
CA PRO A 153 2.57 -20.91 8.53
C PRO A 153 2.66 -21.54 9.92
N PRO A 154 1.54 -21.98 10.51
CA PRO A 154 1.53 -22.52 11.86
C PRO A 154 2.52 -23.68 11.90
N GLY A 155 3.60 -23.50 12.67
CA GLY A 155 4.53 -24.52 13.08
C GLY A 155 4.95 -25.51 11.98
N GLY A 156 5.85 -25.09 11.10
CA GLY A 156 6.74 -26.06 10.46
C GLY A 156 7.52 -26.83 11.54
N PRO A 157 7.98 -28.05 11.26
CA PRO A 157 8.80 -28.80 12.20
C PRO A 157 9.96 -27.91 12.70
N PRO A 158 10.39 -28.07 13.96
CA PRO A 158 11.46 -27.25 14.54
C PRO A 158 12.65 -27.26 13.59
N ALA A 159 13.21 -26.06 13.34
CA ALA A 159 14.37 -25.91 12.48
C ALA A 159 15.47 -26.88 12.93
N PRO A 160 16.08 -27.63 12.02
CA PRO A 160 17.20 -28.50 12.38
C PRO A 160 18.32 -27.66 13.01
N PRO A 161 19.09 -28.21 13.96
CA PRO A 161 20.20 -27.49 14.56
C PRO A 161 21.27 -27.19 13.50
N GLY A 162 21.26 -25.97 12.98
CA GLY A 162 22.15 -25.55 11.88
C GLY A 162 21.80 -24.20 11.27
N GLY A 163 20.61 -23.65 11.58
CA GLY A 163 20.17 -22.35 11.04
C GLY A 163 19.72 -22.43 9.56
N CYS A 164 19.00 -21.40 9.12
CA CYS A 164 18.59 -21.24 7.71
C CYS A 164 19.69 -20.57 6.91
N ASP A 165 19.93 -21.00 5.70
CA ASP A 165 20.91 -20.38 4.81
C ASP A 165 20.47 -18.95 4.44
N PRO A 166 21.33 -17.95 4.63
CA PRO A 166 21.01 -16.55 4.39
C PRO A 166 20.78 -16.21 2.90
N ASN A 167 21.13 -17.11 2.01
CA ASN A 167 20.93 -16.91 0.56
C ASN A 167 19.49 -17.12 0.11
N TYR A 168 18.62 -17.68 0.96
CA TYR A 168 17.22 -17.93 0.64
C TYR A 168 16.26 -17.12 1.52
N ALA A 169 15.23 -16.56 0.91
CA ALA A 169 14.19 -15.79 1.61
C ALA A 169 12.80 -16.36 1.31
N GLY A 170 11.98 -16.47 2.35
CA GLY A 170 10.64 -17.05 2.24
C GLY A 170 10.56 -18.54 2.60
N ALA A 171 11.71 -19.20 2.73
CA ALA A 171 11.83 -20.58 3.21
C ALA A 171 13.06 -20.73 4.10
N CYS A 172 13.01 -21.61 5.06
CA CYS A 172 14.18 -21.99 5.84
C CYS A 172 14.83 -23.20 5.20
N ILE A 173 15.88 -22.97 4.43
CA ILE A 173 16.69 -23.97 3.77
C ILE A 173 18.00 -24.10 4.56
N PRO A 174 18.38 -25.28 5.07
CA PRO A 174 19.65 -25.44 5.76
C PRO A 174 20.83 -25.22 4.80
N SER A 175 21.94 -24.71 5.30
CA SER A 175 23.18 -24.60 4.51
C SER A 175 23.78 -25.98 4.21
N PRO A 176 24.40 -26.16 3.03
CA PRO A 176 25.09 -27.41 2.70
C PRO A 176 26.29 -27.66 3.64
N PRO A 177 26.74 -28.92 3.86
CA PRO A 177 26.13 -30.16 3.40
C PRO A 177 24.98 -30.64 4.27
N PRO A 178 24.01 -31.45 3.79
CA PRO A 178 23.95 -31.98 2.42
C PRO A 178 23.43 -30.97 1.40
N ASP A 179 23.74 -31.16 0.12
CA ASP A 179 23.09 -30.49 -0.99
C ASP A 179 21.64 -30.99 -1.11
N LEU A 180 20.69 -30.09 -1.27
CA LEU A 180 19.25 -30.40 -1.25
C LEU A 180 18.61 -30.07 -2.60
N ASP A 181 17.75 -30.96 -3.07
CA ASP A 181 16.91 -30.76 -4.24
C ASP A 181 15.50 -30.31 -3.86
N CYS A 182 14.79 -29.69 -4.81
CA CYS A 182 13.38 -29.27 -4.63
C CYS A 182 12.43 -30.39 -4.20
N ASN A 183 12.70 -31.63 -4.56
CA ASN A 183 11.90 -32.79 -4.18
C ASN A 183 12.13 -33.25 -2.72
N GLN A 184 13.19 -32.78 -2.08
CA GLN A 184 13.58 -33.14 -0.70
C GLN A 184 13.07 -32.13 0.33
N ILE A 185 12.51 -31.01 -0.13
CA ILE A 185 11.95 -29.96 0.71
C ILE A 185 10.49 -29.69 0.37
N SER A 186 9.72 -29.18 1.32
CA SER A 186 8.31 -28.82 1.13
C SER A 186 8.10 -27.39 0.65
N ALA A 187 9.16 -26.55 0.73
CA ALA A 187 9.07 -25.18 0.30
C ALA A 187 9.05 -25.08 -1.23
N ARG A 188 8.22 -24.16 -1.76
CA ARG A 188 8.09 -23.88 -3.19
C ARG A 188 8.08 -22.37 -3.39
N ASN A 189 8.50 -21.93 -4.59
CA ASN A 189 8.43 -20.52 -5.02
C ASN A 189 9.08 -19.55 -4.02
N PHE A 190 10.22 -19.91 -3.43
CA PHE A 190 10.97 -19.04 -2.51
C PHE A 190 12.11 -18.33 -3.24
N ARG A 191 12.53 -17.19 -2.70
CA ARG A 191 13.49 -16.33 -3.40
C ARG A 191 14.94 -16.67 -3.08
N VAL A 192 15.77 -16.68 -4.12
CA VAL A 192 17.22 -16.67 -4.00
C VAL A 192 17.68 -15.21 -3.92
N ILE A 193 18.18 -14.79 -2.74
CA ILE A 193 18.63 -13.41 -2.47
C ILE A 193 20.16 -13.26 -2.47
N GLY A 194 20.88 -14.37 -2.44
CA GLY A 194 22.33 -14.44 -2.52
C GLY A 194 22.81 -15.44 -3.54
N THR A 195 23.74 -16.30 -3.19
CA THR A 195 24.21 -17.39 -4.03
C THR A 195 23.27 -18.58 -3.91
N ASP A 196 22.85 -19.17 -5.01
CA ASP A 196 22.08 -20.42 -5.02
C ASP A 196 22.99 -21.60 -4.71
N VAL A 197 23.23 -21.84 -3.42
CA VAL A 197 24.18 -22.86 -2.93
C VAL A 197 23.70 -24.30 -3.09
N HIS A 198 22.40 -24.49 -3.36
CA HIS A 198 21.77 -25.80 -3.61
C HIS A 198 21.33 -25.98 -5.06
N HIS A 199 21.59 -25.02 -5.92
CA HIS A 199 21.24 -25.05 -7.35
C HIS A 199 19.72 -25.29 -7.62
N MET A 200 18.85 -24.73 -6.76
CA MET A 200 17.40 -24.88 -6.79
C MET A 200 16.69 -23.92 -7.76
N ASP A 201 17.37 -22.89 -8.22
CA ASP A 201 16.91 -21.89 -9.19
C ASP A 201 17.50 -22.25 -10.56
N VAL A 202 16.82 -23.14 -11.28
CA VAL A 202 17.33 -23.77 -12.51
C VAL A 202 17.38 -22.78 -13.68
N ASP A 203 16.39 -21.89 -13.79
CA ASP A 203 16.27 -20.92 -14.88
C ASP A 203 16.89 -19.55 -14.55
N ARG A 204 17.37 -19.39 -13.31
CA ARG A 204 18.09 -18.20 -12.81
C ARG A 204 17.26 -16.92 -12.78
N ASP A 205 15.97 -17.03 -12.53
CA ASP A 205 15.08 -15.91 -12.35
C ASP A 205 14.99 -15.42 -10.88
N ARG A 206 15.75 -16.07 -9.98
CA ARG A 206 15.80 -15.89 -8.53
C ARG A 206 14.59 -16.39 -7.75
N ILE A 207 13.84 -17.30 -8.34
CA ILE A 207 12.80 -18.06 -7.66
C ILE A 207 13.21 -19.54 -7.70
N ALA A 208 13.28 -20.16 -6.55
CA ALA A 208 13.70 -21.54 -6.43
C ALA A 208 12.51 -22.45 -6.23
N CYS A 209 12.60 -23.69 -6.74
CA CYS A 209 11.58 -24.74 -6.62
C CYS A 209 10.20 -24.31 -7.13
N GLU A 210 10.14 -23.74 -8.30
CA GLU A 210 8.89 -23.45 -9.00
C GLU A 210 8.17 -24.77 -9.41
N GLU A 211 6.81 -24.71 -9.48
CA GLU A 211 5.95 -25.79 -9.97
C GLU A 211 5.63 -25.60 -11.45
#